data_decb3a8adab6d5a59ceac1df33b8de80
#
_entry.id   decb3a8adab6d5a59ceac1df33b8de80
#
_cell.length_a   1.000
_cell.length_b   1.000
_cell.length_c   1.000
_cell.angle_alpha   90.00
_cell.angle_beta   90.00
_cell.angle_gamma   90.00
#
_symmetry.space_group_name_H-M   'P 1'
#
loop_
_entity.id
_entity.type
_entity.pdbx_description
1 polymer ?
#
loop_
_entity_poly.entity_id
_entity_poly.type
_entity_poly.pdbx_seq_one_letter_code
_entity_poly.pdbx_strand_id
1 'polypeptide(L)'
;VDYIKGNTSNIEKILQKKKNKIKCIFHFGEFARIFQSFKKFDECYQSNTIGSKSVFKFCLDNKIKLIYSATSASLGNYGKDKNLSPYAFTKSKNLELLENLKRWFDFRFEVIFFYNVYGPRQIQKGDMSTVIGVFERLYQNKKPLTVVRPGSQTRRFTHIFDTVQVCFEA
;
A
#
# COMPACT_ATOMS: atom_id res chain seq x y z
N VAL A 1 -2.72 -14.85 -17.00
CA VAL A 1 -2.83 -13.53 -16.32
C VAL A 1 -2.57 -12.44 -17.35
N ASP A 2 -3.52 -11.52 -17.49
CA ASP A 2 -3.38 -10.37 -18.40
C ASP A 2 -2.66 -9.22 -17.65
N TYR A 3 -1.62 -8.69 -18.26
CA TYR A 3 -0.94 -7.48 -17.75
C TYR A 3 -1.36 -6.27 -18.58
N ILE A 4 -1.88 -5.24 -17.91
CA ILE A 4 -2.25 -3.97 -18.54
C ILE A 4 -1.42 -2.87 -17.91
N LYS A 5 -0.58 -2.21 -18.70
CA LYS A 5 0.18 -1.04 -18.24
C LYS A 5 -0.75 0.17 -18.15
N GLY A 6 -0.77 0.85 -17.01
CA GLY A 6 -1.60 2.03 -16.80
C GLY A 6 -1.35 2.71 -15.47
N ASN A 7 -2.04 3.82 -15.24
CA ASN A 7 -2.06 4.55 -13.99
C ASN A 7 -3.42 4.39 -13.31
N THR A 8 -3.44 4.26 -12.00
CA THR A 8 -4.67 4.11 -11.21
C THR A 8 -5.66 5.26 -11.40
N SER A 9 -5.18 6.48 -11.67
CA SER A 9 -6.03 7.61 -12.01
C SER A 9 -6.87 7.42 -13.29
N ASN A 10 -6.44 6.51 -14.18
CA ASN A 10 -7.11 6.19 -15.44
C ASN A 10 -7.85 4.83 -15.42
N ILE A 11 -8.10 4.27 -14.25
CA ILE A 11 -8.67 2.93 -14.09
C ILE A 11 -9.99 2.75 -14.84
N GLU A 12 -10.84 3.76 -14.81
CA GLU A 12 -12.12 3.76 -15.54
C GLU A 12 -11.89 3.47 -17.03
N LYS A 13 -11.02 4.25 -17.67
CA LYS A 13 -10.69 4.09 -19.10
C LYS A 13 -10.07 2.71 -19.40
N ILE A 14 -9.22 2.21 -18.48
CA ILE A 14 -8.48 0.95 -18.66
C ILE A 14 -9.40 -0.25 -18.51
N LEU A 15 -10.30 -0.24 -17.53
CA LEU A 15 -11.11 -1.41 -17.17
C LEU A 15 -12.56 -1.35 -17.63
N GLN A 16 -13.01 -0.28 -18.28
CA GLN A 16 -14.40 -0.09 -18.70
C GLN A 16 -14.99 -1.28 -19.45
N LYS A 17 -14.24 -1.83 -20.40
CA LYS A 17 -14.69 -2.99 -21.21
C LYS A 17 -14.71 -4.30 -20.42
N LYS A 18 -14.04 -4.38 -19.28
CA LYS A 18 -13.91 -5.59 -18.44
C LYS A 18 -14.70 -5.50 -17.14
N LYS A 19 -15.31 -4.36 -16.79
CA LYS A 19 -15.92 -4.09 -15.49
C LYS A 19 -16.90 -5.16 -15.01
N ASN A 20 -17.75 -5.66 -15.90
CA ASN A 20 -18.76 -6.69 -15.58
C ASN A 20 -18.17 -8.07 -15.24
N LYS A 21 -16.87 -8.29 -15.50
CA LYS A 21 -16.15 -9.52 -15.18
C LYS A 21 -15.32 -9.41 -13.90
N ILE A 22 -15.22 -8.21 -13.31
CA ILE A 22 -14.41 -7.95 -12.13
C ILE A 22 -15.29 -8.10 -10.89
N LYS A 23 -14.93 -9.02 -10.01
CA LYS A 23 -15.63 -9.25 -8.72
C LYS A 23 -14.99 -8.47 -7.57
N CYS A 24 -13.65 -8.34 -7.62
CA CYS A 24 -12.87 -7.69 -6.57
C CYS A 24 -11.66 -6.97 -7.16
N ILE A 25 -11.25 -5.87 -6.55
CA ILE A 25 -10.00 -5.16 -6.84
C ILE A 25 -9.13 -5.13 -5.60
N PHE A 26 -7.90 -5.64 -5.72
CA PHE A 26 -6.84 -5.48 -4.72
C PHE A 26 -6.05 -4.21 -5.05
N HIS A 27 -6.27 -3.15 -4.29
CA HIS A 27 -5.60 -1.87 -4.52
C HIS A 27 -4.31 -1.77 -3.71
N PHE A 28 -3.20 -2.19 -4.33
CA PHE A 28 -1.85 -2.14 -3.77
C PHE A 28 -0.94 -1.17 -4.53
N GLY A 29 -1.45 -0.53 -5.59
CA GLY A 29 -0.72 0.36 -6.48
C GLY A 29 -0.65 1.80 -5.97
N GLU A 30 -0.01 2.01 -4.82
CA GLU A 30 0.17 3.33 -4.20
C GLU A 30 1.65 3.58 -3.88
N PHE A 31 1.99 4.84 -3.71
CA PHE A 31 3.31 5.22 -3.21
C PHE A 31 3.49 4.72 -1.77
N ALA A 32 4.59 4.03 -1.47
CA ALA A 32 4.74 3.24 -0.24
C ALA A 32 6.09 3.44 0.48
N ARG A 33 6.57 4.66 0.65
CA ARG A 33 7.81 4.94 1.42
C ARG A 33 7.72 6.27 2.16
N ILE A 34 7.94 6.25 3.49
CA ILE A 34 7.87 7.43 4.34
C ILE A 34 8.92 8.46 3.91
N PHE A 35 10.20 8.10 3.93
CA PHE A 35 11.28 9.04 3.62
C PHE A 35 11.20 9.61 2.20
N GLN A 36 10.91 8.76 1.24
CA GLN A 36 10.81 9.17 -0.16
C GLN A 36 9.58 10.08 -0.42
N SER A 37 8.53 9.98 0.39
CA SER A 37 7.34 10.83 0.23
C SER A 37 7.61 12.31 0.47
N PHE A 38 8.64 12.68 1.23
CA PHE A 38 9.07 14.06 1.37
C PHE A 38 9.79 14.58 0.13
N LYS A 39 10.63 13.73 -0.49
CA LYS A 39 11.39 14.11 -1.70
C LYS A 39 10.52 14.10 -2.95
N LYS A 40 9.52 13.25 -2.99
CA LYS A 40 8.62 13.01 -4.12
C LYS A 40 7.18 13.29 -3.71
N PHE A 41 6.95 14.48 -3.15
CA PHE A 41 5.66 14.86 -2.59
C PHE A 41 4.53 14.75 -3.61
N ASP A 42 4.70 15.32 -4.81
CA ASP A 42 3.68 15.33 -5.85
C ASP A 42 3.36 13.92 -6.34
N GLU A 43 4.39 13.08 -6.54
CA GLU A 43 4.21 11.69 -6.94
C GLU A 43 3.42 10.90 -5.87
N CYS A 44 3.77 11.08 -4.59
CA CYS A 44 3.08 10.48 -3.47
C CYS A 44 1.62 10.94 -3.40
N TYR A 45 1.40 12.24 -3.49
CA TYR A 45 0.07 12.82 -3.40
C TYR A 45 -0.82 12.40 -4.57
N GLN A 46 -0.33 12.48 -5.79
CA GLN A 46 -1.06 12.05 -6.99
C GLN A 46 -1.42 10.57 -6.95
N SER A 47 -0.46 9.71 -6.57
CA SER A 47 -0.69 8.28 -6.46
C SER A 47 -1.73 7.94 -5.39
N ASN A 48 -1.51 8.46 -4.16
CA ASN A 48 -2.26 8.03 -2.99
C ASN A 48 -3.60 8.76 -2.81
N THR A 49 -3.79 9.93 -3.43
CA THR A 49 -5.07 10.65 -3.37
C THR A 49 -5.86 10.51 -4.67
N ILE A 50 -5.34 11.05 -5.77
CA ILE A 50 -6.06 11.06 -7.05
C ILE A 50 -6.19 9.63 -7.60
N GLY A 51 -5.11 8.86 -7.58
CA GLY A 51 -5.11 7.45 -8.00
C GLY A 51 -6.08 6.60 -7.18
N SER A 52 -5.99 6.67 -5.85
CA SER A 52 -6.84 5.88 -4.97
C SER A 52 -8.30 6.30 -5.04
N LYS A 53 -8.59 7.62 -5.06
CA LYS A 53 -9.96 8.12 -5.28
C LYS A 53 -10.57 7.58 -6.57
N SER A 54 -9.78 7.50 -7.65
CA SER A 54 -10.26 6.97 -8.93
C SER A 54 -10.59 5.48 -8.84
N VAL A 55 -9.77 4.70 -8.11
CA VAL A 55 -10.05 3.27 -7.85
C VAL A 55 -11.31 3.12 -6.99
N PHE A 56 -11.45 3.89 -5.91
CA PHE A 56 -12.62 3.83 -5.03
C PHE A 56 -13.89 4.15 -5.80
N LYS A 57 -13.87 5.22 -6.60
CA LYS A 57 -15.02 5.59 -7.43
C LYS A 57 -15.37 4.52 -8.45
N PHE A 58 -14.39 3.96 -9.13
CA PHE A 58 -14.62 2.86 -10.08
C PHE A 58 -15.27 1.65 -9.39
N CYS A 59 -14.78 1.25 -8.22
CA CYS A 59 -15.35 0.14 -7.45
C CYS A 59 -16.78 0.45 -7.01
N LEU A 60 -17.01 1.65 -6.49
CA LEU A 60 -18.33 2.11 -6.03
C LEU A 60 -19.35 2.11 -7.17
N ASP A 61 -19.03 2.77 -8.29
CA ASP A 61 -19.95 2.93 -9.44
C ASP A 61 -20.32 1.58 -10.09
N ASN A 62 -19.42 0.60 -10.00
CA ASN A 62 -19.61 -0.71 -10.63
C ASN A 62 -19.95 -1.83 -9.62
N LYS A 63 -20.18 -1.51 -8.34
CA LYS A 63 -20.50 -2.44 -7.25
C LYS A 63 -19.45 -3.54 -7.07
N ILE A 64 -18.17 -3.21 -7.29
CA ILE A 64 -17.03 -4.11 -7.16
C ILE A 64 -16.48 -4.02 -5.73
N LYS A 65 -16.22 -5.17 -5.09
CA LYS A 65 -15.57 -5.21 -3.78
C LYS A 65 -14.14 -4.68 -3.87
N LEU A 66 -13.75 -3.83 -2.92
CA LEU A 66 -12.39 -3.31 -2.81
C LEU A 66 -11.66 -3.97 -1.65
N ILE A 67 -10.46 -4.48 -1.87
CA ILE A 67 -9.49 -4.83 -0.83
C ILE A 67 -8.41 -3.75 -0.84
N TYR A 68 -8.35 -2.96 0.23
CA TYR A 68 -7.46 -1.82 0.33
C TYR A 68 -6.27 -2.12 1.22
N SER A 69 -5.05 -1.82 0.73
CA SER A 69 -3.83 -1.94 1.53
C SER A 69 -3.63 -0.69 2.39
N ALA A 70 -3.87 -0.79 3.68
CA ALA A 70 -3.50 0.25 4.63
C ALA A 70 -2.06 0.06 5.13
N THR A 71 -1.55 1.03 5.86
CA THR A 71 -0.20 1.00 6.42
C THR A 71 -0.24 0.98 7.95
N SER A 72 0.67 0.21 8.53
CA SER A 72 0.91 0.26 9.98
C SER A 72 1.35 1.64 10.47
N ALA A 73 1.88 2.50 9.60
CA ALA A 73 2.22 3.89 9.95
C ALA A 73 1.00 4.71 10.39
N SER A 74 -0.19 4.40 9.91
CA SER A 74 -1.43 5.05 10.37
C SER A 74 -1.88 4.62 11.76
N LEU A 75 -1.38 3.47 12.25
CA LEU A 75 -1.63 2.95 13.60
C LEU A 75 -0.51 3.25 14.60
N GLY A 76 0.67 3.70 14.11
CA GLY A 76 1.84 3.97 14.93
C GLY A 76 1.55 4.99 16.02
N ASN A 77 2.16 4.77 17.20
CA ASN A 77 2.01 5.65 18.36
C ASN A 77 0.54 5.97 18.69
N TYR A 78 -0.32 4.93 18.70
CA TYR A 78 -1.78 5.06 18.92
C TYR A 78 -2.47 6.02 17.93
N GLY A 79 -2.03 5.99 16.67
CA GLY A 79 -2.57 6.83 15.60
C GLY A 79 -2.01 8.26 15.54
N LYS A 80 -1.09 8.63 16.44
CA LYS A 80 -0.45 9.96 16.43
C LYS A 80 0.49 10.15 15.24
N ASP A 81 1.05 9.07 14.71
CA ASP A 81 2.00 9.09 13.59
C ASP A 81 1.33 9.26 12.21
N LYS A 82 0.01 9.23 12.14
CA LYS A 82 -0.76 9.32 10.89
C LYS A 82 -0.49 10.58 10.06
N ASN A 83 0.00 11.64 10.69
CA ASN A 83 0.28 12.93 10.04
C ASN A 83 1.78 13.26 9.94
N LEU A 84 2.69 12.34 10.30
CA LEU A 84 4.13 12.61 10.35
C LEU A 84 4.82 12.58 8.97
N SER A 85 4.14 12.20 7.92
CA SER A 85 4.70 12.22 6.57
C SER A 85 3.59 12.33 5.51
N PRO A 86 3.89 12.82 4.29
CA PRO A 86 2.92 12.83 3.20
C PRO A 86 2.33 11.44 2.93
N TYR A 87 3.16 10.39 3.01
CA TYR A 87 2.72 9.01 2.88
C TYR A 87 1.72 8.60 3.97
N ALA A 88 2.05 8.79 5.25
CA ALA A 88 1.16 8.41 6.35
C ALA A 88 -0.14 9.23 6.31
N PHE A 89 -0.05 10.52 6.02
CA PHE A 89 -1.19 11.42 5.89
C PHE A 89 -2.14 10.96 4.78
N THR A 90 -1.65 10.77 3.56
CA THR A 90 -2.50 10.37 2.43
C THR A 90 -3.16 9.01 2.65
N LYS A 91 -2.44 8.04 3.23
CA LYS A 91 -2.99 6.72 3.59
C LYS A 91 -4.08 6.84 4.67
N SER A 92 -3.87 7.65 5.70
CA SER A 92 -4.89 7.86 6.75
C SER A 92 -6.14 8.54 6.22
N LYS A 93 -5.99 9.50 5.30
CA LYS A 93 -7.14 10.17 4.67
C LYS A 93 -7.94 9.25 3.74
N ASN A 94 -7.28 8.30 3.09
CA ASN A 94 -7.98 7.27 2.34
C ASN A 94 -8.83 6.36 3.24
N LEU A 95 -8.38 6.03 4.45
CA LEU A 95 -9.20 5.29 5.42
C LEU A 95 -10.43 6.08 5.84
N GLU A 96 -10.27 7.36 6.18
CA GLU A 96 -11.40 8.24 6.50
C GLU A 96 -12.40 8.34 5.33
N LEU A 97 -11.89 8.44 4.10
CA LEU A 97 -12.72 8.46 2.91
C LEU A 97 -13.50 7.16 2.72
N LEU A 98 -12.85 6.00 2.87
CA LEU A 98 -13.50 4.70 2.73
C LEU A 98 -14.64 4.52 3.75
N GLU A 99 -14.41 4.90 5.01
CA GLU A 99 -15.45 4.87 6.05
C GLU A 99 -16.64 5.77 5.69
N ASN A 100 -16.39 6.95 5.15
CA ASN A 100 -17.45 7.84 4.70
C ASN A 100 -18.18 7.30 3.46
N LEU A 101 -17.46 6.72 2.50
CA LEU A 101 -18.08 6.07 1.33
C LEU A 101 -19.00 4.91 1.75
N LYS A 102 -18.62 4.16 2.78
CA LYS A 102 -19.48 3.13 3.36
C LYS A 102 -20.77 3.73 3.94
N ARG A 103 -20.66 4.79 4.72
CA ARG A 103 -21.83 5.46 5.34
C ARG A 103 -22.75 6.10 4.31
N TRP A 104 -22.17 6.75 3.28
CA TRP A 104 -22.95 7.50 2.29
C TRP A 104 -23.59 6.62 1.22
N PHE A 105 -22.89 5.53 0.81
CA PHE A 105 -23.24 4.78 -0.39
C PHE A 105 -23.24 3.26 -0.19
N ASP A 106 -23.12 2.77 1.05
CA ASP A 106 -23.00 1.32 1.37
C ASP A 106 -21.87 0.64 0.59
N PHE A 107 -20.73 1.33 0.48
CA PHE A 107 -19.58 0.85 -0.29
C PHE A 107 -18.95 -0.39 0.35
N ARG A 108 -18.77 -1.44 -0.44
CA ARG A 108 -18.21 -2.73 0.01
C ARG A 108 -16.69 -2.72 -0.10
N PHE A 109 -16.00 -2.70 1.03
CA PHE A 109 -14.54 -2.80 1.08
C PHE A 109 -14.06 -3.54 2.32
N GLU A 110 -12.84 -4.07 2.25
CA GLU A 110 -12.05 -4.55 3.39
C GLU A 110 -10.70 -3.84 3.44
N VAL A 111 -10.16 -3.67 4.64
CA VAL A 111 -8.87 -3.01 4.86
C VAL A 111 -7.88 -3.99 5.46
N ILE A 112 -6.73 -4.13 4.82
CA ILE A 112 -5.63 -4.97 5.32
C ILE A 112 -4.45 -4.06 5.68
N PHE A 113 -4.00 -4.14 6.94
CA PHE A 113 -2.84 -3.38 7.43
C PHE A 113 -1.56 -4.17 7.22
N PHE A 114 -0.72 -3.72 6.30
CA PHE A 114 0.55 -4.38 6.03
C PHE A 114 1.65 -3.94 7.00
N TYR A 115 2.29 -4.94 7.63
CA TYR A 115 3.45 -4.76 8.51
C TYR A 115 4.68 -5.36 7.82
N ASN A 116 5.66 -4.55 7.44
CA ASN A 116 6.98 -4.93 6.92
C ASN A 116 7.00 -6.31 6.24
N VAL A 117 6.25 -6.45 5.15
CA VAL A 117 6.15 -7.71 4.41
C VAL A 117 7.52 -8.08 3.85
N TYR A 118 7.91 -9.34 4.03
CA TYR A 118 9.17 -9.89 3.52
C TYR A 118 8.96 -11.27 2.88
N GLY A 119 9.92 -11.70 2.08
CA GLY A 119 9.89 -13.02 1.46
C GLY A 119 10.56 -13.04 0.08
N PRO A 120 10.40 -14.15 -0.66
CA PRO A 120 11.01 -14.32 -1.98
C PRO A 120 10.70 -13.15 -2.93
N ARG A 121 11.68 -12.75 -3.74
CA ARG A 121 11.60 -11.67 -4.74
C ARG A 121 11.49 -10.25 -4.16
N GLN A 122 11.74 -10.05 -2.88
CA GLN A 122 11.76 -8.71 -2.30
C GLN A 122 12.87 -7.84 -2.89
N ILE A 123 12.64 -6.53 -2.93
CA ILE A 123 13.60 -5.56 -3.49
C ILE A 123 14.79 -5.43 -2.54
N GLN A 124 15.99 -5.72 -3.04
CA GLN A 124 17.23 -5.71 -2.28
C GLN A 124 18.10 -4.46 -2.49
N LYS A 125 17.82 -3.66 -3.54
CA LYS A 125 18.62 -2.48 -3.93
C LYS A 125 17.72 -1.28 -4.24
N GLY A 126 18.31 -0.08 -4.15
CA GLY A 126 17.64 1.17 -4.47
C GLY A 126 16.74 1.70 -3.35
N ASP A 127 16.13 2.83 -3.61
CA ASP A 127 15.35 3.61 -2.65
C ASP A 127 14.09 2.89 -2.12
N MET A 128 13.65 1.86 -2.83
CA MET A 128 12.48 1.06 -2.46
C MET A 128 12.83 -0.25 -1.75
N SER A 129 14.11 -0.49 -1.45
CA SER A 129 14.54 -1.69 -0.72
C SER A 129 14.03 -1.69 0.73
N THR A 130 13.75 -2.90 1.23
CA THR A 130 13.36 -3.12 2.63
C THR A 130 14.58 -3.52 3.47
N VAL A 131 14.47 -3.40 4.80
CA VAL A 131 15.59 -3.75 5.69
C VAL A 131 16.01 -5.21 5.52
N ILE A 132 15.05 -6.14 5.41
CA ILE A 132 15.35 -7.56 5.19
C ILE A 132 16.08 -7.76 3.85
N GLY A 133 15.58 -7.16 2.77
CA GLY A 133 16.24 -7.25 1.46
C GLY A 133 17.65 -6.66 1.43
N VAL A 134 17.87 -5.54 2.14
CA VAL A 134 19.20 -4.94 2.30
C VAL A 134 20.11 -5.90 3.08
N PHE A 135 19.63 -6.48 4.18
CA PHE A 135 20.42 -7.39 5.01
C PHE A 135 20.77 -8.69 4.28
N GLU A 136 19.83 -9.28 3.54
CA GLU A 136 20.12 -10.44 2.67
C GLU A 136 21.24 -10.12 1.68
N ARG A 137 21.16 -9.01 0.99
CA ARG A 137 22.19 -8.60 0.04
C ARG A 137 23.55 -8.38 0.71
N LEU A 138 23.58 -7.71 1.87
CA LEU A 138 24.81 -7.48 2.61
C LEU A 138 25.43 -8.81 3.07
N TYR A 139 24.61 -9.71 3.63
CA TYR A 139 25.06 -11.04 4.06
C TYR A 139 25.62 -11.86 2.89
N GLN A 140 24.91 -11.93 1.76
CA GLN A 140 25.36 -12.64 0.55
C GLN A 140 26.70 -12.09 0.03
N ASN A 141 26.94 -10.80 0.18
CA ASN A 141 28.19 -10.16 -0.21
C ASN A 141 29.26 -10.12 0.89
N LYS A 142 29.06 -10.84 2.00
CA LYS A 142 29.97 -10.88 3.17
C LYS A 142 30.30 -9.48 3.72
N LYS A 143 29.32 -8.56 3.67
CA LYS A 143 29.46 -7.20 4.20
C LYS A 143 28.76 -7.07 5.56
N PRO A 144 29.27 -6.21 6.45
CA PRO A 144 28.61 -5.93 7.72
C PRO A 144 27.18 -5.44 7.52
N LEU A 145 26.27 -5.87 8.40
CA LEU A 145 24.90 -5.33 8.43
C LEU A 145 24.93 -3.89 8.96
N THR A 146 24.13 -3.03 8.33
CA THR A 146 24.03 -1.63 8.74
C THR A 146 22.94 -1.46 9.79
N VAL A 147 23.24 -0.71 10.86
CA VAL A 147 22.30 -0.40 11.93
C VAL A 147 22.09 1.11 11.97
N VAL A 148 20.84 1.53 11.92
CA VAL A 148 20.46 2.95 12.12
C VAL A 148 20.43 3.22 13.62
N ARG A 149 21.29 4.14 14.09
CA ARG A 149 21.37 4.48 15.52
C ARG A 149 20.04 5.04 16.04
N PRO A 150 19.70 4.75 17.30
CA PRO A 150 20.45 3.99 18.31
C PRO A 150 20.38 2.46 18.18
N GLY A 151 19.68 1.90 17.20
CA GLY A 151 19.55 0.46 16.99
C GLY A 151 18.51 -0.25 17.86
N SER A 152 17.77 0.51 18.67
CA SER A 152 16.70 -0.01 19.55
C SER A 152 15.35 -0.15 18.86
N GLN A 153 15.26 0.14 17.56
CA GLN A 153 14.00 0.09 16.83
C GLN A 153 13.50 -1.34 16.67
N THR A 154 12.27 -1.59 17.07
CA THR A 154 11.57 -2.85 16.84
C THR A 154 10.54 -2.71 15.72
N ARG A 155 10.29 -3.78 14.97
CA ARG A 155 9.29 -3.84 13.92
C ARG A 155 8.61 -5.19 13.92
N ARG A 156 7.35 -5.23 13.54
CA ARG A 156 6.66 -6.47 13.21
C ARG A 156 6.92 -6.80 11.75
N PHE A 157 7.18 -8.07 11.47
CA PHE A 157 7.39 -8.58 10.13
C PHE A 157 6.37 -9.65 9.82
N THR A 158 5.84 -9.65 8.60
CA THR A 158 4.88 -10.66 8.12
C THR A 158 5.44 -11.30 6.86
N HIS A 159 5.45 -12.64 6.80
CA HIS A 159 5.88 -13.33 5.60
C HIS A 159 4.88 -13.14 4.46
N ILE A 160 5.38 -13.09 3.22
CA ILE A 160 4.53 -12.83 2.05
C ILE A 160 3.41 -13.87 1.89
N PHE A 161 3.64 -15.13 2.25
CA PHE A 161 2.60 -16.16 2.13
C PHE A 161 1.43 -15.90 3.09
N ASP A 162 1.71 -15.50 4.33
CA ASP A 162 0.65 -15.13 5.28
C ASP A 162 -0.11 -13.89 4.80
N THR A 163 0.63 -12.89 4.26
CA THR A 163 0.01 -11.69 3.69
C THR A 163 -0.93 -12.02 2.53
N VAL A 164 -0.50 -12.91 1.62
CA VAL A 164 -1.32 -13.35 0.48
C VAL A 164 -2.54 -14.13 0.95
N GLN A 165 -2.37 -15.01 1.94
CA GLN A 165 -3.49 -15.78 2.52
C GLN A 165 -4.56 -14.85 3.09
N VAL A 166 -4.18 -13.87 3.90
CA VAL A 166 -5.11 -12.88 4.45
C VAL A 166 -5.79 -12.06 3.36
N CYS A 167 -5.07 -11.68 2.30
CA CYS A 167 -5.67 -10.98 1.16
C CYS A 167 -6.70 -11.84 0.42
N PHE A 168 -6.50 -13.16 0.37
CA PHE A 168 -7.42 -14.08 -0.29
C PHE A 168 -8.68 -14.35 0.54
N GLU A 169 -8.57 -14.37 1.87
CA GLU A 169 -9.68 -14.59 2.79
C GLU A 169 -10.57 -13.35 2.98
N ALA A 170 -10.00 -12.16 2.76
CA ALA A 170 -10.72 -10.89 2.86
C ALA A 170 -11.72 -10.70 1.70
#